data_a406e1b4a08938acec1658de4ff267d2
#
_entry.id   a406e1b4a08938acec1658de4ff267d2
#
_cell.length_a   1.000
_cell.length_b   1.000
_cell.length_c   1.000
_cell.angle_alpha   90.00
_cell.angle_beta   90.00
_cell.angle_gamma   90.00
#
_symmetry.space_group_name_H-M   'P 1'
#
loop_
_entity.id
_entity.type
_entity.pdbx_description
1 polymer ?
#
loop_
_entity_poly.entity_id
_entity_poly.type
_entity_poly.pdbx_seq_one_letter_code
_entity_poly.pdbx_strand_id
1 'polypeptide(L)'
;DPYYPEMFIANAEDYVKRIRSHASIGLYCGRNEGFPPEQIDKALRRIIKEDHPDIHYISSSADDVVSGHGPYRMLPAKEYFTLKTGNDKFHSERGMPNVMTYESMLRTFSPEGIWPQDNQWGMHDYTREGAQGCTSFNEIIAKGYGEPQNAKEFAELAQWVNYDGHRSLFESRSQNRKGLLMWMSHSCWPSMVWQTYDYYFEPTAAYFAIKKASEPLHIQWNPATDEVEVVNYSAGTHKGLTAKVQVLNMDASVAWEKEATVDSNE
;
A
#
# COMPACT_ATOMS: atom_id res chain seq x y z
N ASP A 1 -5.11 -10.93 -23.58
CA ASP A 1 -6.43 -10.76 -24.21
C ASP A 1 -7.14 -12.11 -24.26
N PRO A 2 -8.48 -12.17 -24.04
CA PRO A 2 -9.20 -13.43 -24.06
C PRO A 2 -9.22 -14.04 -25.48
N TYR A 3 -9.09 -15.37 -25.56
CA TYR A 3 -9.16 -16.10 -26.83
C TYR A 3 -10.59 -16.08 -27.44
N TYR A 4 -11.61 -15.90 -26.62
CA TYR A 4 -13.02 -15.88 -27.01
C TYR A 4 -13.70 -14.60 -26.52
N PRO A 5 -13.56 -13.47 -27.26
CA PRO A 5 -14.09 -12.17 -26.82
C PRO A 5 -15.59 -12.17 -26.55
N GLU A 6 -16.38 -12.88 -27.37
CA GLU A 6 -17.84 -12.95 -27.23
C GLU A 6 -18.25 -13.64 -25.93
N MET A 7 -17.56 -14.73 -25.55
CA MET A 7 -17.78 -15.42 -24.28
C MET A 7 -17.40 -14.54 -23.10
N PHE A 8 -16.28 -13.82 -23.19
CA PHE A 8 -15.87 -12.86 -22.17
C PHE A 8 -16.93 -11.77 -21.98
N ILE A 9 -17.44 -11.20 -23.08
CA ILE A 9 -18.47 -10.16 -23.05
C ILE A 9 -19.75 -10.67 -22.42
N ALA A 10 -20.22 -11.87 -22.80
CA ALA A 10 -21.41 -12.48 -22.20
C ALA A 10 -21.24 -12.73 -20.70
N ASN A 11 -20.10 -13.24 -20.27
CA ASN A 11 -19.79 -13.42 -18.85
C ASN A 11 -19.73 -12.08 -18.08
N ALA A 12 -19.17 -11.04 -18.68
CA ALA A 12 -19.12 -9.72 -18.07
C ALA A 12 -20.53 -9.12 -17.88
N GLU A 13 -21.41 -9.30 -18.87
CA GLU A 13 -22.80 -8.87 -18.80
C GLU A 13 -23.57 -9.61 -17.68
N ASP A 14 -23.45 -10.93 -17.62
CA ASP A 14 -24.04 -11.71 -16.52
C ASP A 14 -23.48 -11.30 -15.15
N TYR A 15 -22.17 -11.08 -15.05
CA TYR A 15 -21.53 -10.62 -13.84
C TYR A 15 -22.07 -9.27 -13.36
N VAL A 16 -22.16 -8.29 -14.25
CA VAL A 16 -22.70 -6.95 -13.92
C VAL A 16 -24.16 -7.08 -13.43
N LYS A 17 -24.99 -7.86 -14.12
CA LYS A 17 -26.39 -8.10 -13.72
C LYS A 17 -26.51 -8.73 -12.34
N ARG A 18 -25.58 -9.60 -11.96
CA ARG A 18 -25.58 -10.25 -10.63
C ARG A 18 -25.21 -9.29 -9.51
N ILE A 19 -24.23 -8.42 -9.74
CA ILE A 19 -23.66 -7.61 -8.64
C ILE A 19 -24.24 -6.18 -8.57
N ARG A 20 -24.91 -5.68 -9.59
CA ARG A 20 -25.37 -4.28 -9.68
C ARG A 20 -26.27 -3.79 -8.53
N SER A 21 -26.90 -4.73 -7.79
CA SER A 21 -27.71 -4.39 -6.62
C SER A 21 -26.92 -4.14 -5.33
N HIS A 22 -25.60 -4.35 -5.36
CA HIS A 22 -24.76 -4.11 -4.19
C HIS A 22 -24.35 -2.63 -4.11
N ALA A 23 -24.79 -1.94 -3.05
CA ALA A 23 -24.48 -0.52 -2.83
C ALA A 23 -22.98 -0.21 -2.66
N SER A 24 -22.15 -1.22 -2.42
CA SER A 24 -20.70 -1.08 -2.29
C SER A 24 -19.92 -1.01 -3.62
N ILE A 25 -20.59 -1.20 -4.75
CA ILE A 25 -19.97 -1.06 -6.08
C ILE A 25 -19.71 0.43 -6.35
N GLY A 26 -18.45 0.83 -6.42
CA GLY A 26 -18.05 2.22 -6.66
C GLY A 26 -17.67 2.51 -8.12
N LEU A 27 -17.06 1.53 -8.79
CA LEU A 27 -16.67 1.65 -10.19
C LEU A 27 -16.41 0.27 -10.82
N TYR A 28 -16.42 0.21 -12.15
CA TYR A 28 -15.94 -0.93 -12.93
C TYR A 28 -14.66 -0.57 -13.67
N CYS A 29 -13.70 -1.52 -13.70
CA CYS A 29 -12.45 -1.37 -14.42
C CYS A 29 -12.30 -2.45 -15.50
N GLY A 30 -12.00 -2.04 -16.73
CA GLY A 30 -11.93 -2.92 -17.89
C GLY A 30 -10.66 -3.77 -17.95
N ARG A 31 -9.52 -3.21 -17.53
CA ARG A 31 -8.22 -3.92 -17.57
C ARG A 31 -7.23 -3.35 -16.57
N ASN A 32 -6.37 -4.23 -16.07
CA ASN A 32 -5.24 -3.84 -15.26
C ASN A 32 -4.18 -3.12 -16.11
N GLU A 33 -3.75 -1.93 -15.67
CA GLU A 33 -2.67 -1.07 -16.20
C GLU A 33 -2.72 -0.75 -17.71
N GLY A 34 -3.40 -1.53 -18.51
CA GLY A 34 -3.57 -1.32 -19.95
C GLY A 34 -5.03 -1.10 -20.33
N PHE A 35 -5.31 -1.12 -21.65
CA PHE A 35 -6.65 -0.96 -22.20
C PHE A 35 -7.17 -2.30 -22.75
N PRO A 36 -8.46 -2.63 -22.58
CA PRO A 36 -9.05 -3.77 -23.27
C PRO A 36 -8.97 -3.59 -24.79
N PRO A 37 -9.00 -4.70 -25.58
CA PRO A 37 -9.23 -4.58 -27.01
C PRO A 37 -10.51 -3.78 -27.29
N GLU A 38 -10.51 -3.01 -28.38
CA GLU A 38 -11.58 -2.06 -28.71
C GLU A 38 -12.98 -2.68 -28.69
N GLN A 39 -13.10 -3.90 -29.22
CA GLN A 39 -14.36 -4.67 -29.23
C GLN A 39 -14.85 -4.90 -27.80
N ILE A 40 -13.98 -5.29 -26.90
CA ILE A 40 -14.31 -5.57 -25.48
C ILE A 40 -14.62 -4.26 -24.74
N ASP A 41 -13.81 -3.22 -24.90
CA ASP A 41 -14.04 -1.93 -24.23
C ASP A 41 -15.40 -1.32 -24.61
N LYS A 42 -15.74 -1.34 -25.90
CA LYS A 42 -17.06 -0.89 -26.38
C LYS A 42 -18.21 -1.69 -25.79
N ALA A 43 -18.04 -3.01 -25.70
CA ALA A 43 -19.06 -3.87 -25.11
C ALA A 43 -19.23 -3.63 -23.62
N LEU A 44 -18.14 -3.49 -22.85
CA LEU A 44 -18.19 -3.21 -21.42
C LEU A 44 -18.85 -1.85 -21.14
N ARG A 45 -18.51 -0.81 -21.91
CA ARG A 45 -19.17 0.51 -21.81
C ARG A 45 -20.68 0.41 -22.06
N ARG A 46 -21.10 -0.36 -23.08
CA ARG A 46 -22.50 -0.61 -23.37
C ARG A 46 -23.20 -1.33 -22.22
N ILE A 47 -22.64 -2.44 -21.75
CA ILE A 47 -23.19 -3.25 -20.66
C ILE A 47 -23.42 -2.40 -19.41
N ILE A 48 -22.41 -1.64 -19.00
CA ILE A 48 -22.52 -0.84 -17.78
C ILE A 48 -23.55 0.28 -17.96
N LYS A 49 -23.55 0.95 -19.11
CA LYS A 49 -24.56 1.98 -19.41
C LYS A 49 -26.00 1.45 -19.42
N GLU A 50 -26.22 0.21 -19.86
CA GLU A 50 -27.54 -0.40 -19.92
C GLU A 50 -27.97 -1.04 -18.60
N ASP A 51 -27.07 -1.75 -17.94
CA ASP A 51 -27.38 -2.58 -16.77
C ASP A 51 -27.09 -1.91 -15.42
N HIS A 52 -26.18 -0.92 -15.36
CA HIS A 52 -25.82 -0.18 -14.14
C HIS A 52 -25.41 1.27 -14.47
N PRO A 53 -26.33 2.11 -14.97
CA PRO A 53 -26.02 3.40 -15.63
C PRO A 53 -25.38 4.46 -14.72
N ASP A 54 -25.59 4.37 -13.41
CA ASP A 54 -25.10 5.37 -12.45
C ASP A 54 -23.68 5.09 -11.93
N ILE A 55 -23.05 4.03 -12.41
CA ILE A 55 -21.70 3.63 -11.98
C ILE A 55 -20.64 4.03 -13.01
N HIS A 56 -19.56 4.57 -12.52
CA HIS A 56 -18.43 4.96 -13.36
C HIS A 56 -17.71 3.71 -13.93
N TYR A 57 -17.35 3.77 -15.22
CA TYR A 57 -16.51 2.76 -15.87
C TYR A 57 -15.21 3.41 -16.34
N ILE A 58 -14.09 2.78 -16.01
CA ILE A 58 -12.77 3.12 -16.52
C ILE A 58 -12.22 1.97 -17.36
N SER A 59 -11.61 2.28 -18.50
CA SER A 59 -11.01 1.24 -19.36
C SER A 59 -9.73 0.67 -18.75
N SER A 60 -8.99 1.47 -18.02
CA SER A 60 -7.70 1.10 -17.42
C SER A 60 -7.64 1.45 -15.94
N SER A 61 -7.03 0.57 -15.14
CA SER A 61 -6.72 0.86 -13.73
C SER A 61 -5.65 1.95 -13.55
N ALA A 62 -5.01 2.40 -14.61
CA ALA A 62 -3.91 3.36 -14.58
C ALA A 62 -4.21 4.66 -15.35
N ASP A 63 -5.45 4.89 -15.71
CA ASP A 63 -5.86 6.08 -16.50
C ASP A 63 -7.18 6.68 -16.00
N ASP A 64 -7.63 7.78 -16.63
CA ASP A 64 -8.82 8.53 -16.27
C ASP A 64 -8.72 9.15 -14.85
N VAL A 65 -9.63 8.82 -13.96
CA VAL A 65 -9.69 9.35 -12.57
C VAL A 65 -8.77 8.61 -11.60
N VAL A 66 -8.08 7.58 -12.07
CA VAL A 66 -7.20 6.72 -11.28
C VAL A 66 -5.75 6.78 -11.73
N SER A 67 -4.85 6.35 -10.86
CA SER A 67 -3.42 6.17 -11.15
C SER A 67 -2.97 4.82 -10.57
N GLY A 68 -2.54 3.89 -11.39
CA GLY A 68 -2.30 2.50 -11.02
C GLY A 68 -0.95 1.90 -11.44
N HIS A 69 0.06 2.73 -11.70
CA HIS A 69 1.41 2.26 -12.07
C HIS A 69 2.43 2.37 -10.92
N GLY A 70 2.03 2.14 -9.69
CA GLY A 70 2.93 2.28 -8.55
C GLY A 70 3.30 3.74 -8.22
N PRO A 71 4.52 4.03 -7.79
CA PRO A 71 5.70 3.13 -7.70
C PRO A 71 5.53 2.04 -6.65
N TYR A 72 6.24 0.91 -6.85
CA TYR A 72 6.25 -0.25 -5.94
C TYR A 72 7.60 -0.36 -5.21
N ARG A 73 8.20 0.74 -4.87
CA ARG A 73 9.50 0.79 -4.20
C ARG A 73 9.41 1.51 -2.87
N MET A 74 10.31 1.16 -1.97
CA MET A 74 10.53 1.93 -0.75
C MET A 74 11.13 3.28 -1.09
N LEU A 75 10.50 4.34 -0.62
CA LEU A 75 10.98 5.72 -0.74
C LEU A 75 11.26 6.29 0.65
N PRO A 76 12.19 7.24 0.78
CA PRO A 76 12.26 8.05 1.97
C PRO A 76 10.91 8.70 2.30
N ALA A 77 10.54 8.77 3.58
CA ALA A 77 9.23 9.28 4.01
C ALA A 77 8.86 10.62 3.34
N LYS A 78 9.80 11.56 3.31
CA LYS A 78 9.61 12.88 2.69
C LYS A 78 9.17 12.82 1.22
N GLU A 79 9.66 11.84 0.47
CA GLU A 79 9.34 11.73 -0.95
C GLU A 79 7.87 11.38 -1.17
N TYR A 80 7.24 10.57 -0.29
CA TYR A 80 5.81 10.29 -0.41
C TYR A 80 4.94 11.55 -0.30
N PHE A 81 5.32 12.49 0.57
CA PHE A 81 4.61 13.76 0.75
C PHE A 81 4.85 14.77 -0.37
N THR A 82 5.97 14.64 -1.09
CA THR A 82 6.34 15.56 -2.19
C THR A 82 6.07 15.03 -3.59
N LEU A 83 5.71 13.73 -3.72
CA LEU A 83 5.44 13.09 -4.99
C LEU A 83 4.24 13.73 -5.69
N LYS A 84 4.47 14.34 -6.86
CA LYS A 84 3.41 14.99 -7.65
C LYS A 84 2.69 14.01 -8.58
N THR A 85 3.37 12.97 -9.07
CA THR A 85 2.82 12.04 -10.05
C THR A 85 1.72 11.18 -9.46
N GLY A 86 0.50 11.35 -9.95
CA GLY A 86 -0.68 10.60 -9.54
C GLY A 86 -1.21 10.92 -8.14
N ASN A 87 -0.60 11.84 -7.40
CA ASN A 87 -1.10 12.23 -6.07
C ASN A 87 -2.42 13.02 -6.11
N ASP A 88 -2.76 13.59 -7.26
CA ASP A 88 -4.03 14.28 -7.54
C ASP A 88 -5.18 13.33 -7.89
N LYS A 89 -4.90 12.03 -8.06
CA LYS A 89 -5.87 10.99 -8.43
C LYS A 89 -6.05 9.96 -7.33
N PHE A 90 -7.14 9.18 -7.44
CA PHE A 90 -7.30 7.96 -6.66
C PHE A 90 -6.25 6.94 -7.12
N HIS A 91 -5.47 6.41 -6.18
CA HIS A 91 -4.52 5.34 -6.48
C HIS A 91 -5.21 3.98 -6.45
N SER A 92 -5.44 3.40 -7.61
CA SER A 92 -6.04 2.07 -7.75
C SER A 92 -5.08 0.94 -7.36
N GLU A 93 -3.77 1.23 -7.36
CA GLU A 93 -2.74 0.22 -7.10
C GLU A 93 -1.41 0.86 -6.73
N ARG A 94 -0.98 0.69 -5.49
CA ARG A 94 0.33 1.15 -5.02
C ARG A 94 0.83 0.29 -3.87
N GLY A 95 2.12 0.05 -3.81
CA GLY A 95 2.74 -0.77 -2.76
C GLY A 95 4.23 -0.53 -2.65
N MET A 96 4.87 -1.36 -1.86
CA MET A 96 6.32 -1.41 -1.74
C MET A 96 6.75 -2.84 -1.37
N PRO A 97 8.01 -3.21 -1.59
CA PRO A 97 8.53 -4.50 -1.15
C PRO A 97 8.28 -4.74 0.33
N ASN A 98 8.06 -6.00 0.69
CA ASN A 98 7.80 -6.41 2.06
C ASN A 98 8.57 -7.69 2.37
N VAL A 99 9.12 -7.76 3.56
CA VAL A 99 9.81 -8.93 4.10
C VAL A 99 8.89 -9.61 5.10
N MET A 100 8.78 -10.94 5.04
CA MET A 100 8.00 -11.71 6.01
C MET A 100 8.61 -11.62 7.42
N THR A 101 7.83 -11.95 8.44
CA THR A 101 8.31 -12.00 9.82
C THR A 101 9.35 -13.11 10.01
N TYR A 102 10.15 -13.05 11.07
CA TYR A 102 11.14 -14.10 11.36
C TYR A 102 10.49 -15.46 11.59
N GLU A 103 9.34 -15.50 12.25
CA GLU A 103 8.55 -16.70 12.48
C GLU A 103 8.10 -17.36 11.18
N SER A 104 7.74 -16.56 10.19
CA SER A 104 7.41 -17.04 8.85
C SER A 104 8.65 -17.48 8.07
N MET A 105 9.78 -16.81 8.26
CA MET A 105 11.06 -17.27 7.68
C MET A 105 11.43 -18.67 8.17
N LEU A 106 11.28 -18.97 9.45
CA LEU A 106 11.52 -20.30 10.00
C LEU A 106 10.64 -21.40 9.39
N ARG A 107 9.49 -21.03 8.84
CA ARG A 107 8.58 -21.97 8.15
C ARG A 107 8.85 -22.07 6.65
N THR A 108 9.57 -21.11 6.09
CA THR A 108 9.81 -20.97 4.65
C THR A 108 11.15 -21.50 4.24
N PHE A 109 12.20 -21.20 5.00
CA PHE A 109 13.58 -21.53 4.69
C PHE A 109 14.06 -22.78 5.39
N SER A 110 15.01 -23.49 4.78
CA SER A 110 15.77 -24.51 5.52
C SER A 110 16.67 -23.87 6.57
N PRO A 111 17.07 -24.60 7.62
CA PRO A 111 17.99 -24.06 8.64
C PRO A 111 19.29 -23.49 8.06
N GLU A 112 19.80 -24.07 6.99
CA GLU A 112 21.05 -23.66 6.33
C GLU A 112 20.84 -22.46 5.40
N GLY A 113 19.64 -22.31 4.81
CA GLY A 113 19.33 -21.28 3.82
C GLY A 113 18.71 -20.01 4.40
N ILE A 114 18.38 -20.02 5.70
CA ILE A 114 17.77 -18.83 6.32
C ILE A 114 18.78 -17.69 6.49
N TRP A 115 20.05 -18.00 6.71
CA TRP A 115 21.12 -17.00 6.83
C TRP A 115 22.53 -17.62 6.62
N PRO A 116 23.47 -16.95 5.93
CA PRO A 116 23.27 -15.68 5.22
C PRO A 116 22.31 -15.80 4.03
N GLN A 117 21.90 -14.67 3.46
CA GLN A 117 21.04 -14.66 2.26
C GLN A 117 21.70 -15.42 1.11
N ASP A 118 21.03 -16.44 0.59
CA ASP A 118 21.50 -17.31 -0.47
C ASP A 118 20.45 -17.47 -1.60
N ASN A 119 20.61 -18.49 -2.44
CA ASN A 119 19.69 -18.77 -3.53
C ASN A 119 18.25 -19.05 -3.08
N GLN A 120 18.02 -19.54 -1.85
CA GLN A 120 16.65 -19.75 -1.35
C GLN A 120 15.89 -18.43 -1.21
N TRP A 121 16.58 -17.34 -0.84
CA TRP A 121 15.98 -16.02 -0.82
C TRP A 121 15.50 -15.57 -2.20
N GLY A 122 16.30 -15.84 -3.24
CA GLY A 122 15.92 -15.59 -4.63
C GLY A 122 14.72 -16.44 -5.07
N MET A 123 14.64 -17.70 -4.62
CA MET A 123 13.51 -18.59 -4.88
C MET A 123 12.19 -18.07 -4.25
N HIS A 124 12.28 -17.26 -3.21
CA HIS A 124 11.14 -16.63 -2.55
C HIS A 124 10.96 -15.16 -2.98
N ASP A 125 11.34 -14.83 -4.20
CA ASP A 125 11.18 -13.50 -4.86
C ASP A 125 11.96 -12.35 -4.21
N TYR A 126 12.84 -12.59 -3.25
CA TYR A 126 13.60 -11.53 -2.59
C TYR A 126 14.43 -10.68 -3.57
N THR A 127 14.96 -11.31 -4.62
CA THR A 127 15.83 -10.70 -5.64
C THR A 127 15.07 -10.31 -6.92
N ARG A 128 13.75 -10.40 -6.94
CA ARG A 128 12.95 -10.15 -8.14
C ARG A 128 13.01 -8.68 -8.56
N GLU A 129 13.67 -8.38 -9.67
CA GLU A 129 13.88 -7.02 -10.18
C GLU A 129 12.58 -6.33 -10.59
N GLY A 130 11.68 -7.00 -11.31
CA GLY A 130 10.42 -6.43 -11.77
C GLY A 130 9.47 -6.01 -10.65
N ALA A 131 9.69 -6.51 -9.45
CA ALA A 131 8.98 -6.13 -8.23
C ALA A 131 9.66 -4.97 -7.49
N GLN A 132 10.74 -4.42 -8.06
CA GLN A 132 11.63 -3.47 -7.38
C GLN A 132 12.10 -4.01 -6.02
N GLY A 133 12.60 -5.20 -6.08
CA GLY A 133 13.10 -6.15 -5.13
C GLY A 133 13.28 -5.75 -3.68
N CYS A 134 13.00 -6.70 -2.83
CA CYS A 134 13.32 -6.60 -1.41
C CYS A 134 14.83 -6.42 -1.14
N THR A 135 15.71 -6.63 -2.10
CA THR A 135 17.16 -6.38 -1.98
C THR A 135 17.49 -4.93 -1.57
N SER A 136 16.59 -3.98 -1.86
CA SER A 136 16.71 -2.61 -1.37
C SER A 136 16.74 -2.51 0.17
N PHE A 137 16.18 -3.49 0.88
CA PHE A 137 16.22 -3.56 2.34
C PHE A 137 17.65 -3.71 2.87
N ASN A 138 18.52 -4.45 2.17
CA ASN A 138 19.92 -4.61 2.59
C ASN A 138 20.61 -3.25 2.71
N GLU A 139 20.47 -2.42 1.68
CA GLU A 139 21.07 -1.07 1.67
C GLU A 139 20.42 -0.13 2.70
N ILE A 140 19.10 -0.12 2.78
CA ILE A 140 18.36 0.73 3.71
C ILE A 140 18.70 0.36 5.16
N ILE A 141 18.74 -0.93 5.47
CA ILE A 141 19.06 -1.43 6.81
C ILE A 141 20.50 -1.13 7.16
N ALA A 142 21.46 -1.49 6.30
CA ALA A 142 22.88 -1.25 6.54
C ALA A 142 23.17 0.25 6.78
N LYS A 143 22.56 1.12 6.00
CA LYS A 143 22.73 2.57 6.10
C LYS A 143 22.05 3.18 7.34
N GLY A 144 20.87 2.68 7.70
CA GLY A 144 20.06 3.25 8.79
C GLY A 144 20.34 2.65 10.16
N TYR A 145 20.67 1.36 10.22
CA TYR A 145 20.71 0.58 11.47
C TYR A 145 22.02 -0.22 11.64
N GLY A 146 22.86 -0.32 10.61
CA GLY A 146 24.05 -1.16 10.58
C GLY A 146 23.79 -2.54 9.96
N GLU A 147 24.87 -3.34 9.82
CA GLU A 147 24.79 -4.66 9.19
C GLU A 147 24.18 -5.71 10.15
N PRO A 148 23.05 -6.32 9.81
CA PRO A 148 22.45 -7.35 10.64
C PRO A 148 23.32 -8.60 10.69
N GLN A 149 23.39 -9.24 11.84
CA GLN A 149 24.28 -10.38 12.08
C GLN A 149 23.58 -11.74 11.86
N ASN A 150 22.27 -11.77 11.76
CA ASN A 150 21.46 -12.98 11.59
C ASN A 150 20.09 -12.67 11.00
N ALA A 151 19.36 -13.71 10.58
CA ALA A 151 18.06 -13.59 9.95
C ALA A 151 17.02 -12.92 10.85
N LYS A 152 17.06 -13.16 12.16
CA LYS A 152 16.10 -12.56 13.09
C LYS A 152 16.28 -11.05 13.16
N GLU A 153 17.50 -10.60 13.37
CA GLU A 153 17.83 -9.17 13.40
C GLU A 153 17.48 -8.49 12.07
N PHE A 154 17.81 -9.14 10.94
CA PHE A 154 17.41 -8.64 9.62
C PHE A 154 15.89 -8.51 9.49
N ALA A 155 15.15 -9.54 9.86
CA ALA A 155 13.68 -9.52 9.76
C ALA A 155 13.06 -8.43 10.64
N GLU A 156 13.54 -8.28 11.88
CA GLU A 156 13.05 -7.24 12.80
C GLU A 156 13.31 -5.83 12.25
N LEU A 157 14.51 -5.56 11.73
CA LEU A 157 14.83 -4.29 11.10
C LEU A 157 14.03 -4.05 9.81
N ALA A 158 13.82 -5.10 9.02
CA ALA A 158 12.97 -5.02 7.84
C ALA A 158 11.51 -4.69 8.17
N GLN A 159 10.97 -5.17 9.32
CA GLN A 159 9.64 -4.77 9.79
C GLN A 159 9.59 -3.26 10.12
N TRP A 160 10.62 -2.67 10.70
CA TRP A 160 10.69 -1.22 10.91
C TRP A 160 10.69 -0.44 9.58
N VAL A 161 11.47 -0.87 8.60
CA VAL A 161 11.48 -0.29 7.26
C VAL A 161 10.11 -0.37 6.60
N ASN A 162 9.46 -1.54 6.71
CA ASN A 162 8.09 -1.73 6.22
C ASN A 162 7.07 -0.82 6.92
N TYR A 163 7.18 -0.69 8.23
CA TYR A 163 6.27 0.17 9.01
C TYR A 163 6.36 1.62 8.55
N ASP A 164 7.56 2.18 8.53
CA ASP A 164 7.78 3.58 8.16
C ASP A 164 7.33 3.88 6.73
N GLY A 165 7.65 2.99 5.79
CA GLY A 165 7.31 3.17 4.40
C GLY A 165 5.80 3.13 4.16
N HIS A 166 5.11 2.11 4.67
CA HIS A 166 3.66 1.98 4.49
C HIS A 166 2.90 3.07 5.24
N ARG A 167 3.36 3.45 6.43
CA ARG A 167 2.79 4.56 7.18
C ARG A 167 2.89 5.87 6.40
N SER A 168 4.08 6.22 5.93
CA SER A 168 4.32 7.43 5.14
C SER A 168 3.53 7.44 3.82
N LEU A 169 3.41 6.28 3.16
CA LEU A 169 2.62 6.12 1.96
C LEU A 169 1.15 6.48 2.18
N PHE A 170 0.55 6.04 3.28
CA PHE A 170 -0.85 6.32 3.59
C PHE A 170 -1.05 7.71 4.20
N GLU A 171 -0.18 8.15 5.11
CA GLU A 171 -0.25 9.47 5.73
C GLU A 171 -0.11 10.59 4.69
N SER A 172 0.70 10.41 3.65
CA SER A 172 0.84 11.38 2.56
C SER A 172 -0.45 11.65 1.79
N ARG A 173 -1.47 10.77 1.91
CA ARG A 173 -2.79 10.95 1.27
C ARG A 173 -3.62 12.04 1.92
N SER A 174 -3.27 12.53 3.09
CA SER A 174 -3.89 13.70 3.72
C SER A 174 -3.89 14.93 2.82
N GLN A 175 -2.91 15.03 1.93
CA GLN A 175 -2.72 16.17 1.03
C GLN A 175 -3.84 16.30 -0.03
N ASN A 176 -4.48 15.21 -0.45
CA ASN A 176 -5.51 15.27 -1.51
C ASN A 176 -6.76 14.44 -1.26
N ARG A 177 -6.77 13.58 -0.24
CA ARG A 177 -7.91 12.77 0.20
C ARG A 177 -8.58 11.91 -0.89
N LYS A 178 -7.87 11.58 -1.96
CA LYS A 178 -8.42 10.80 -3.08
C LYS A 178 -8.45 9.29 -2.82
N GLY A 179 -7.73 8.83 -1.81
CA GLY A 179 -7.65 7.41 -1.46
C GLY A 179 -6.57 6.64 -2.19
N LEU A 180 -6.34 5.41 -1.68
CA LEU A 180 -5.31 4.51 -2.16
C LEU A 180 -5.73 3.07 -1.88
N LEU A 181 -5.60 2.20 -2.89
CA LEU A 181 -5.69 0.76 -2.74
C LEU A 181 -4.29 0.16 -2.71
N MET A 182 -4.08 -0.72 -1.74
CA MET A 182 -2.79 -1.38 -1.55
C MET A 182 -2.60 -2.52 -2.55
N TRP A 183 -1.50 -2.52 -3.27
CA TRP A 183 -0.96 -3.66 -3.97
C TRP A 183 0.20 -4.23 -3.15
N MET A 184 0.06 -5.34 -2.43
CA MET A 184 -1.16 -6.12 -2.33
C MET A 184 -1.38 -6.64 -0.90
N SER A 185 -2.52 -7.31 -0.66
CA SER A 185 -2.83 -7.80 0.69
C SER A 185 -2.11 -9.10 1.03
N HIS A 186 -2.04 -10.06 0.11
CA HIS A 186 -1.64 -11.44 0.40
C HIS A 186 -1.01 -12.12 -0.81
N SER A 187 0.04 -12.92 -0.60
CA SER A 187 0.67 -13.72 -1.64
C SER A 187 0.04 -15.12 -1.75
N CYS A 188 0.07 -15.72 -2.95
CA CYS A 188 -0.47 -17.06 -3.18
C CYS A 188 0.55 -18.19 -2.91
N TRP A 189 1.78 -17.86 -2.55
CA TRP A 189 2.84 -18.77 -2.16
C TRP A 189 3.87 -18.04 -1.27
N PRO A 190 4.76 -18.72 -0.53
CA PRO A 190 5.70 -18.04 0.36
C PRO A 190 6.71 -17.19 -0.41
N SER A 191 6.39 -15.92 -0.62
CA SER A 191 7.22 -14.96 -1.34
C SER A 191 7.40 -13.66 -0.57
N MET A 192 8.43 -12.89 -0.92
CA MET A 192 8.75 -11.59 -0.35
C MET A 192 8.63 -10.52 -1.44
N VAL A 193 7.40 -10.08 -1.74
CA VAL A 193 7.14 -9.07 -2.77
C VAL A 193 6.47 -7.84 -2.17
N TRP A 194 5.14 -7.71 -2.19
CA TRP A 194 4.43 -6.48 -1.80
C TRP A 194 3.32 -6.70 -0.75
N GLN A 195 3.17 -7.89 -0.23
CA GLN A 195 2.06 -8.30 0.61
C GLN A 195 2.08 -7.64 2.01
N THR A 196 0.91 -7.28 2.52
CA THR A 196 0.73 -6.84 3.91
C THR A 196 0.55 -8.00 4.87
N TYR A 197 0.02 -9.13 4.39
CA TYR A 197 0.02 -10.43 5.05
C TYR A 197 0.95 -11.37 4.28
N ASP A 198 1.77 -12.12 4.97
CA ASP A 198 2.56 -13.15 4.31
C ASP A 198 1.69 -14.36 3.90
N TYR A 199 2.31 -15.35 3.26
CA TYR A 199 1.62 -16.57 2.82
C TYR A 199 0.91 -17.32 3.96
N TYR A 200 1.41 -17.22 5.17
CA TYR A 200 0.86 -17.89 6.36
C TYR A 200 -0.21 -17.08 7.07
N PHE A 201 -0.68 -15.99 6.47
CA PHE A 201 -1.62 -15.02 7.05
C PHE A 201 -1.08 -14.28 8.27
N GLU A 202 0.23 -14.28 8.47
CA GLU A 202 0.86 -13.48 9.50
C GLU A 202 0.88 -12.02 9.06
N PRO A 203 0.31 -11.08 9.84
CA PRO A 203 0.36 -9.67 9.49
C PRO A 203 1.78 -9.14 9.69
N THR A 204 2.34 -8.55 8.64
CA THR A 204 3.62 -7.85 8.73
C THR A 204 3.44 -6.44 9.31
N ALA A 205 4.53 -5.75 9.59
CA ALA A 205 4.49 -4.37 10.07
C ALA A 205 3.74 -3.42 9.13
N ALA A 206 3.66 -3.75 7.83
CA ALA A 206 2.87 -3.02 6.85
C ALA A 206 1.38 -2.91 7.23
N TYR A 207 0.78 -4.02 7.70
CA TYR A 207 -0.61 -4.01 8.16
C TYR A 207 -0.83 -3.02 9.30
N PHE A 208 0.04 -3.05 10.31
CA PHE A 208 -0.09 -2.17 11.48
C PHE A 208 0.15 -0.69 11.13
N ALA A 209 1.09 -0.44 10.21
CA ALA A 209 1.36 0.89 9.68
C ALA A 209 0.13 1.48 8.95
N ILE A 210 -0.47 0.71 8.04
CA ILE A 210 -1.67 1.11 7.31
C ILE A 210 -2.85 1.35 8.27
N LYS A 211 -3.05 0.43 9.22
CA LYS A 211 -4.08 0.58 10.25
C LYS A 211 -3.91 1.88 11.03
N LYS A 212 -2.67 2.20 11.44
CA LYS A 212 -2.36 3.43 12.17
C LYS A 212 -2.60 4.68 11.32
N ALA A 213 -2.10 4.70 10.09
CA ALA A 213 -2.25 5.82 9.17
C ALA A 213 -3.71 6.05 8.68
N SER A 214 -4.58 5.04 8.84
CA SER A 214 -5.98 5.10 8.44
C SER A 214 -6.94 5.38 9.59
N GLU A 215 -6.46 5.82 10.75
CA GLU A 215 -7.32 6.23 11.85
C GLU A 215 -8.22 7.40 11.42
N PRO A 216 -9.53 7.37 11.71
CA PRO A 216 -10.45 8.43 11.29
C PRO A 216 -10.09 9.83 11.82
N LEU A 217 -9.55 9.89 13.04
CA LEU A 217 -8.93 11.08 13.62
C LEU A 217 -7.48 10.71 13.93
N HIS A 218 -6.54 11.34 13.24
CA HIS A 218 -5.15 10.94 13.21
C HIS A 218 -4.21 12.10 13.48
N ILE A 219 -3.09 11.84 14.14
CA ILE A 219 -1.99 12.79 14.30
C ILE A 219 -0.76 12.22 13.60
N GLN A 220 -0.12 13.01 12.77
CA GLN A 220 1.04 12.61 11.98
C GLN A 220 2.10 13.71 11.92
N TRP A 221 3.34 13.32 11.66
CA TRP A 221 4.42 14.21 11.26
C TRP A 221 4.50 14.27 9.74
N ASN A 222 4.51 15.48 9.19
CA ASN A 222 4.76 15.73 7.77
C ASN A 222 6.25 16.02 7.55
N PRO A 223 7.04 15.08 7.03
CA PRO A 223 8.48 15.26 6.84
C PRO A 223 8.83 16.24 5.72
N ALA A 224 7.87 16.69 4.92
CA ALA A 224 8.11 17.68 3.87
C ALA A 224 8.11 19.10 4.41
N THR A 225 7.32 19.38 5.44
CA THR A 225 7.14 20.70 6.06
C THR A 225 7.72 20.78 7.47
N ASP A 226 8.11 19.64 8.07
CA ASP A 226 8.50 19.50 9.49
C ASP A 226 7.39 19.93 10.47
N GLU A 227 6.14 19.79 10.07
CA GLU A 227 4.97 20.10 10.87
C GLU A 227 4.30 18.84 11.41
N VAL A 228 3.66 18.97 12.57
CA VAL A 228 2.74 17.94 13.07
C VAL A 228 1.32 18.34 12.69
N GLU A 229 0.64 17.44 12.01
CA GLU A 229 -0.71 17.64 11.47
C GLU A 229 -1.73 16.79 12.22
N VAL A 230 -2.89 17.35 12.52
CA VAL A 230 -4.08 16.59 12.91
C VAL A 230 -4.96 16.45 11.68
N VAL A 231 -5.22 15.20 11.28
CA VAL A 231 -6.00 14.85 10.09
C VAL A 231 -7.32 14.24 10.51
N ASN A 232 -8.42 14.78 10.00
CA ASN A 232 -9.76 14.29 10.30
C ASN A 232 -10.42 13.72 9.03
N TYR A 233 -10.58 12.41 9.01
CA TYR A 233 -11.36 11.67 8.00
C TYR A 233 -12.73 11.24 8.54
N SER A 234 -13.02 11.54 9.82
CA SER A 234 -14.32 11.27 10.41
C SER A 234 -15.34 12.36 10.03
N ALA A 235 -16.61 12.04 10.15
CA ALA A 235 -17.65 13.05 9.97
C ALA A 235 -17.66 14.07 11.13
N GLY A 236 -17.77 15.34 10.78
CA GLY A 236 -17.96 16.43 11.72
C GLY A 236 -16.68 17.09 12.23
N THR A 237 -16.90 18.09 13.06
CA THR A 237 -15.83 18.91 13.66
C THR A 237 -15.49 18.40 15.06
N HIS A 238 -14.21 18.27 15.37
CA HIS A 238 -13.70 18.00 16.72
C HIS A 238 -13.03 19.25 17.26
N LYS A 239 -13.45 19.68 18.45
CA LYS A 239 -12.92 20.88 19.12
C LYS A 239 -12.18 20.52 20.39
N GLY A 240 -11.18 21.36 20.72
CA GLY A 240 -10.42 21.24 21.95
C GLY A 240 -9.58 19.97 22.05
N LEU A 241 -9.12 19.42 20.92
CA LEU A 241 -8.23 18.27 20.89
C LEU A 241 -6.88 18.66 21.47
N THR A 242 -6.30 17.78 22.29
CA THR A 242 -4.92 17.92 22.77
C THR A 242 -3.99 17.12 21.88
N ALA A 243 -3.15 17.82 21.12
CA ALA A 243 -2.07 17.23 20.35
C ALA A 243 -0.78 17.25 21.19
N LYS A 244 -0.22 16.06 21.48
CA LYS A 244 1.02 15.90 22.21
C LYS A 244 2.12 15.35 21.29
N VAL A 245 3.27 16.02 21.27
CA VAL A 245 4.44 15.61 20.48
C VAL A 245 5.62 15.44 21.41
N GLN A 246 6.35 14.34 21.25
CA GLN A 246 7.56 14.04 21.98
C GLN A 246 8.69 13.67 21.03
N VAL A 247 9.87 14.18 21.28
CA VAL A 247 11.12 13.71 20.67
C VAL A 247 11.88 12.93 21.74
N LEU A 248 12.22 11.70 21.43
CA LEU A 248 12.86 10.79 22.37
C LEU A 248 14.33 10.59 22.01
N ASN A 249 15.16 10.43 23.02
CA ASN A 249 16.51 9.89 22.86
C ASN A 249 16.46 8.38 22.58
N MET A 250 17.58 7.79 22.21
CA MET A 250 17.69 6.35 21.92
C MET A 250 17.43 5.45 23.14
N ASP A 251 17.54 5.99 24.34
CA ASP A 251 17.20 5.33 25.60
C ASP A 251 15.72 5.53 26.01
N ALA A 252 14.91 6.06 25.11
CA ALA A 252 13.51 6.42 25.29
C ALA A 252 13.24 7.56 26.31
N SER A 253 14.27 8.24 26.82
CA SER A 253 14.09 9.45 27.60
C SER A 253 13.58 10.60 26.72
N VAL A 254 12.73 11.47 27.28
CA VAL A 254 12.16 12.60 26.52
C VAL A 254 13.23 13.69 26.37
N ALA A 255 13.64 13.95 25.13
CA ALA A 255 14.55 15.04 24.80
C ALA A 255 13.80 16.38 24.66
N TRP A 256 12.57 16.33 24.14
CA TRP A 256 11.71 17.49 23.95
C TRP A 256 10.25 17.07 23.90
N GLU A 257 9.37 17.94 24.38
CA GLU A 257 7.95 17.69 24.42
C GLU A 257 7.16 18.99 24.20
N LYS A 258 6.03 18.91 23.51
CA LYS A 258 5.10 20.03 23.34
C LYS A 258 3.66 19.51 23.29
N GLU A 259 2.75 20.25 23.92
CA GLU A 259 1.32 20.08 23.77
C GLU A 259 0.70 21.33 23.14
N ALA A 260 -0.34 21.13 22.37
CA ALA A 260 -1.15 22.19 21.78
C ALA A 260 -2.62 21.78 21.72
N THR A 261 -3.51 22.74 21.96
CA THR A 261 -4.92 22.54 21.74
C THR A 261 -5.26 22.96 20.31
N VAL A 262 -5.93 22.06 19.59
CA VAL A 262 -6.30 22.27 18.18
C VAL A 262 -7.75 21.91 17.94
N ASP A 263 -8.37 22.56 16.98
CA ASP A 263 -9.66 22.18 16.42
C ASP A 263 -9.42 21.52 15.07
N SER A 264 -10.19 20.50 14.74
CA SER A 264 -10.14 19.84 13.44
C SER A 264 -11.51 19.88 12.78
N ASN A 265 -11.57 20.44 11.59
CA ASN A 265 -12.76 20.45 10.75
C ASN A 265 -12.80 19.19 9.87
N GLU A 266 -13.98 18.89 9.32
CA GLU A 266 -14.22 17.84 8.35
C GLU A 266 -13.44 18.07 7.06
#